data_712771ea9f0a651823f8e8a9ae3d0b69
#
_entry.id   712771ea9f0a651823f8e8a9ae3d0b69
#
_cell.length_a   1.000
_cell.length_b   1.000
_cell.length_c   1.000
_cell.angle_alpha   90.00
_cell.angle_beta   90.00
_cell.angle_gamma   90.00
#
_symmetry.space_group_name_H-M   'P 1'
#
loop_
_entity.id
_entity.type
_entity.pdbx_description
1 polymer ?
#
loop_
_entity_poly.entity_id
_entity_poly.type
_entity_poly.pdbx_seq_one_letter_code
_entity_poly.pdbx_strand_id
1 'polypeptide(L)'
;MTCTPASSRHTGSSSLGLGHHTGHTLAELTVVLALFAIAATLAAPPIRHWWWRARVEGAARDWVADLQTTRLHALRLGQSMQMQRLEDCQPSLAMGDWRCGWVVLSNTSGSSPVWQNALPGDLGLQLYPALNQLPVNALGDTAFGGVRLTVSPRLISSPDTGLVTLSVCVNNAGRARLVKASTCSG
;
A
#
# COMPACT_ATOMS: atom_id res chain seq x y z
N MET A 1 -42.30 -20.16 -67.01
CA MET A 1 -42.31 -21.32 -66.09
C MET A 1 -42.40 -20.82 -64.67
N THR A 2 -43.58 -20.92 -64.11
CA THR A 2 -44.02 -20.46 -62.81
C THR A 2 -43.86 -21.55 -61.77
N CYS A 3 -43.20 -21.30 -60.65
CA CYS A 3 -43.31 -22.12 -59.45
C CYS A 3 -43.48 -21.24 -58.23
N THR A 4 -44.66 -21.33 -57.65
CA THR A 4 -45.03 -20.78 -56.35
C THR A 4 -44.81 -21.87 -55.28
N PRO A 5 -44.23 -21.55 -54.12
CA PRO A 5 -44.41 -22.43 -52.98
C PRO A 5 -45.24 -21.82 -51.86
N ALA A 6 -45.93 -22.71 -51.21
CA ALA A 6 -46.95 -22.54 -50.19
C ALA A 6 -46.42 -21.92 -48.89
N SER A 7 -47.25 -21.06 -48.32
CA SER A 7 -47.19 -20.52 -46.95
C SER A 7 -47.65 -21.58 -45.93
N SER A 8 -46.79 -21.96 -45.00
CA SER A 8 -47.18 -22.64 -43.78
C SER A 8 -47.04 -21.69 -42.57
N ARG A 9 -48.18 -21.24 -42.05
CA ARG A 9 -48.24 -20.51 -40.77
C ARG A 9 -48.12 -21.49 -39.62
N HIS A 10 -47.03 -21.43 -38.92
CA HIS A 10 -46.93 -22.00 -37.56
C HIS A 10 -47.32 -20.93 -36.55
N THR A 11 -48.50 -21.02 -36.02
CA THR A 11 -48.95 -20.29 -34.82
C THR A 11 -48.38 -21.01 -33.58
N GLY A 12 -47.19 -20.59 -33.18
CA GLY A 12 -46.61 -20.98 -31.87
C GLY A 12 -47.18 -20.06 -30.80
N SER A 13 -48.14 -20.51 -30.01
CA SER A 13 -48.58 -19.86 -28.79
C SER A 13 -47.51 -19.99 -27.73
N SER A 14 -46.63 -18.97 -27.57
CA SER A 14 -45.73 -18.86 -26.44
C SER A 14 -46.53 -18.40 -25.22
N SER A 15 -46.91 -19.30 -24.37
CA SER A 15 -47.40 -18.99 -23.03
C SER A 15 -46.25 -18.40 -22.22
N LEU A 16 -46.20 -17.06 -22.14
CA LEU A 16 -45.38 -16.35 -21.17
C LEU A 16 -45.87 -16.72 -19.78
N GLY A 17 -45.16 -17.65 -19.12
CA GLY A 17 -45.36 -17.93 -17.71
C GLY A 17 -45.07 -16.67 -16.92
N LEU A 18 -46.12 -16.01 -16.42
CA LEU A 18 -46.02 -14.97 -15.43
C LEU A 18 -45.36 -15.57 -14.19
N GLY A 19 -44.04 -15.36 -14.05
CA GLY A 19 -43.34 -15.65 -12.80
C GLY A 19 -44.04 -14.87 -11.68
N HIS A 20 -44.57 -15.57 -10.71
CA HIS A 20 -45.09 -14.97 -9.48
C HIS A 20 -43.94 -14.30 -8.76
N HIS A 21 -43.85 -13.00 -8.89
CA HIS A 21 -42.98 -12.20 -8.02
C HIS A 21 -43.66 -12.17 -6.64
N THR A 22 -43.26 -13.08 -5.77
CA THR A 22 -43.62 -13.02 -4.36
C THR A 22 -42.93 -11.82 -3.75
N GLY A 23 -43.69 -10.76 -3.48
CA GLY A 23 -43.18 -9.58 -2.78
C GLY A 23 -42.75 -9.99 -1.37
N HIS A 24 -41.53 -9.55 -0.98
CA HIS A 24 -41.05 -9.76 0.39
C HIS A 24 -41.87 -8.94 1.37
N THR A 25 -42.18 -9.51 2.53
CA THR A 25 -42.91 -8.82 3.58
C THR A 25 -41.94 -7.84 4.30
N LEU A 26 -42.47 -6.74 4.86
CA LEU A 26 -41.70 -5.78 5.63
C LEU A 26 -41.00 -6.47 6.82
N ALA A 27 -41.66 -7.45 7.44
CA ALA A 27 -41.09 -8.25 8.52
C ALA A 27 -39.86 -9.06 8.08
N GLU A 28 -39.93 -9.69 6.90
CA GLU A 28 -38.81 -10.47 6.34
C GLU A 28 -37.59 -9.56 6.07
N LEU A 29 -37.80 -8.35 5.54
CA LEU A 29 -36.76 -7.37 5.29
C LEU A 29 -36.12 -6.91 6.60
N THR A 30 -36.90 -6.67 7.65
CA THR A 30 -36.35 -6.25 8.97
C THR A 30 -35.50 -7.35 9.61
N VAL A 31 -35.93 -8.63 9.51
CA VAL A 31 -35.16 -9.77 10.02
C VAL A 31 -33.83 -9.91 9.26
N VAL A 32 -33.85 -9.79 7.94
CA VAL A 32 -32.62 -9.86 7.13
C VAL A 32 -31.67 -8.74 7.49
N LEU A 33 -32.14 -7.49 7.63
CA LEU A 33 -31.30 -6.36 8.05
C LEU A 33 -30.73 -6.55 9.46
N ALA A 34 -31.49 -7.10 10.39
CA ALA A 34 -31.00 -7.40 11.74
C ALA A 34 -29.87 -8.45 11.71
N LEU A 35 -30.02 -9.50 10.92
CA LEU A 35 -28.97 -10.52 10.75
C LEU A 35 -27.71 -9.95 10.09
N PHE A 36 -27.87 -9.10 9.06
CA PHE A 36 -26.72 -8.40 8.46
C PHE A 36 -26.01 -7.48 9.44
N ALA A 37 -26.74 -6.75 10.29
CA ALA A 37 -26.16 -5.90 11.31
C ALA A 37 -25.31 -6.71 12.31
N ILE A 38 -25.80 -7.85 12.77
CA ILE A 38 -25.06 -8.74 13.66
C ILE A 38 -23.81 -9.30 12.96
N ALA A 39 -23.94 -9.79 11.74
CA ALA A 39 -22.81 -10.30 10.96
C ALA A 39 -21.73 -9.22 10.72
N ALA A 40 -22.13 -7.98 10.42
CA ALA A 40 -21.23 -6.87 10.20
C ALA A 40 -20.42 -6.50 11.46
N THR A 41 -21.03 -6.55 12.65
CA THR A 41 -20.32 -6.26 13.90
C THR A 41 -19.25 -7.31 14.23
N LEU A 42 -19.52 -8.58 13.91
CA LEU A 42 -18.56 -9.67 14.12
C LEU A 42 -17.41 -9.65 13.10
N ALA A 43 -17.65 -9.17 11.88
CA ALA A 43 -16.64 -9.13 10.81
C ALA A 43 -15.71 -7.91 10.89
N ALA A 44 -16.13 -6.84 11.56
CA ALA A 44 -15.38 -5.55 11.57
C ALA A 44 -13.95 -5.62 12.14
N PRO A 45 -13.67 -6.30 13.29
CA PRO A 45 -12.33 -6.34 13.86
C PRO A 45 -11.25 -6.97 12.95
N PRO A 46 -11.45 -8.13 12.33
CA PRO A 46 -10.45 -8.75 11.49
C PRO A 46 -10.16 -7.94 10.21
N ILE A 47 -11.16 -7.24 9.67
CA ILE A 47 -11.00 -6.41 8.47
C ILE A 47 -10.09 -5.20 8.75
N ARG A 48 -10.24 -4.54 9.90
CA ARG A 48 -9.39 -3.41 10.28
C ARG A 48 -7.92 -3.81 10.40
N HIS A 49 -7.64 -4.95 11.04
CA HIS A 49 -6.28 -5.47 11.20
C HIS A 49 -5.64 -5.80 9.83
N TRP A 50 -6.40 -6.47 8.95
CA TRP A 50 -5.95 -6.78 7.60
C TRP A 50 -5.66 -5.52 6.79
N TRP A 51 -6.50 -4.50 6.87
CA TRP A 51 -6.33 -3.22 6.18
C TRP A 51 -5.05 -2.48 6.61
N TRP A 52 -4.80 -2.39 7.93
CA TRP A 52 -3.58 -1.77 8.44
C TRP A 52 -2.33 -2.53 8.02
N ARG A 53 -2.40 -3.86 8.07
CA ARG A 53 -1.29 -4.70 7.61
C ARG A 53 -0.97 -4.46 6.13
N ALA A 54 -1.98 -4.41 5.26
CA ALA A 54 -1.80 -4.12 3.84
C ALA A 54 -1.16 -2.75 3.62
N ARG A 55 -1.56 -1.71 4.38
CA ARG A 55 -0.97 -0.37 4.29
C ARG A 55 0.48 -0.32 4.74
N VAL A 56 0.81 -0.92 5.88
CA VAL A 56 2.19 -1.00 6.38
C VAL A 56 3.08 -1.74 5.40
N GLU A 57 2.61 -2.86 4.88
CA GLU A 57 3.35 -3.66 3.90
C GLU A 57 3.51 -2.92 2.56
N GLY A 58 2.49 -2.21 2.11
CA GLY A 58 2.55 -1.35 0.92
C GLY A 58 3.63 -0.28 1.07
N ALA A 59 3.57 0.54 2.11
CA ALA A 59 4.56 1.60 2.35
C ALA A 59 6.01 1.06 2.48
N ALA A 60 6.18 -0.10 3.13
CA ALA A 60 7.49 -0.74 3.24
C ALA A 60 8.03 -1.21 1.87
N ARG A 61 7.17 -1.76 1.02
CA ARG A 61 7.52 -2.19 -0.34
C ARG A 61 7.83 -1.00 -1.25
N ASP A 62 7.04 0.07 -1.17
CA ASP A 62 7.25 1.29 -1.95
C ASP A 62 8.61 1.91 -1.61
N TRP A 63 8.95 1.98 -0.31
CA TRP A 63 10.27 2.47 0.11
C TRP A 63 11.42 1.61 -0.42
N VAL A 64 11.28 0.29 -0.41
CA VAL A 64 12.27 -0.63 -0.98
C VAL A 64 12.39 -0.45 -2.48
N ALA A 65 11.28 -0.35 -3.20
CA ALA A 65 11.26 -0.15 -4.64
C ALA A 65 11.95 1.16 -5.04
N ASP A 66 11.67 2.25 -4.31
CA ASP A 66 12.28 3.54 -4.56
C ASP A 66 13.78 3.54 -4.22
N LEU A 67 14.20 2.84 -3.15
CA LEU A 67 15.62 2.66 -2.87
C LEU A 67 16.34 1.90 -4.00
N GLN A 68 15.75 0.80 -4.50
CA GLN A 68 16.35 0.04 -5.60
C GLN A 68 16.40 0.86 -6.90
N THR A 69 15.34 1.63 -7.17
CA THR A 69 15.31 2.54 -8.32
C THR A 69 16.37 3.63 -8.20
N THR A 70 16.54 4.22 -7.01
CA THR A 70 17.60 5.21 -6.73
C THR A 70 18.97 4.63 -7.01
N ARG A 71 19.23 3.40 -6.56
CA ARG A 71 20.49 2.70 -6.80
C ARG A 71 20.74 2.44 -8.30
N LEU A 72 19.72 1.98 -9.03
CA LEU A 72 19.83 1.78 -10.46
C LEU A 72 20.09 3.07 -11.22
N HIS A 73 19.47 4.19 -10.82
CA HIS A 73 19.76 5.51 -11.39
C HIS A 73 21.18 5.95 -11.10
N ALA A 74 21.66 5.79 -9.84
CA ALA A 74 23.04 6.13 -9.48
C ALA A 74 24.06 5.37 -10.34
N LEU A 75 23.85 4.06 -10.52
CA LEU A 75 24.68 3.20 -11.38
C LEU A 75 24.64 3.63 -12.85
N ARG A 76 23.46 3.89 -13.40
CA ARG A 76 23.29 4.26 -14.82
C ARG A 76 23.90 5.60 -15.15
N LEU A 77 23.78 6.57 -14.24
CA LEU A 77 24.27 7.92 -14.44
C LEU A 77 25.74 8.09 -13.98
N GLY A 78 26.28 7.12 -13.25
CA GLY A 78 27.60 7.24 -12.62
C GLY A 78 27.67 8.38 -11.60
N GLN A 79 26.53 8.73 -10.98
CA GLN A 79 26.42 9.88 -10.06
C GLN A 79 25.83 9.46 -8.73
N SER A 80 26.26 10.13 -7.67
CA SER A 80 25.65 9.92 -6.36
C SER A 80 24.23 10.50 -6.31
N MET A 81 23.34 9.77 -5.68
CA MET A 81 21.96 10.17 -5.43
C MET A 81 21.66 10.13 -3.94
N GLN A 82 20.55 10.72 -3.53
CA GLN A 82 20.11 10.64 -2.14
C GLN A 82 18.58 10.51 -2.06
N MET A 83 18.13 9.70 -1.12
CA MET A 83 16.75 9.75 -0.65
C MET A 83 16.72 10.68 0.57
N GLN A 84 15.81 11.63 0.57
CA GLN A 84 15.62 12.58 1.67
C GLN A 84 14.16 12.51 2.13
N ARG A 85 13.94 12.58 3.45
CA ARG A 85 12.58 12.66 3.98
C ARG A 85 11.90 13.96 3.54
N LEU A 86 10.58 13.91 3.36
CA LEU A 86 9.74 15.11 3.21
C LEU A 86 9.43 15.69 4.59
N GLU A 87 9.34 17.03 4.66
CA GLU A 87 9.04 17.76 5.90
C GLU A 87 7.69 18.46 5.89
N ASP A 88 7.01 18.45 4.75
CA ASP A 88 5.83 19.29 4.47
C ASP A 88 4.56 18.89 5.24
N CYS A 89 4.52 17.72 5.87
CA CYS A 89 3.32 17.27 6.57
C CYS A 89 3.26 17.68 8.05
N GLN A 90 4.36 18.14 8.63
CA GLN A 90 4.41 18.63 10.01
C GLN A 90 5.53 19.67 10.21
N PRO A 91 5.30 20.72 11.04
CA PRO A 91 6.25 21.79 11.23
C PRO A 91 7.55 21.39 11.94
N SER A 92 7.56 20.27 12.64
CA SER A 92 8.78 19.71 13.26
C SER A 92 8.75 18.20 13.30
N LEU A 93 9.65 17.55 12.61
CA LEU A 93 9.86 16.10 12.63
C LEU A 93 11.14 15.78 13.41
N ALA A 94 11.08 14.75 14.25
CA ALA A 94 12.27 14.20 14.87
C ALA A 94 13.23 13.65 13.79
N MET A 95 14.52 13.60 14.12
CA MET A 95 15.52 13.00 13.23
C MET A 95 15.17 11.54 12.96
N GLY A 96 15.25 11.13 11.70
CA GLY A 96 14.90 9.77 11.28
C GLY A 96 13.40 9.50 11.12
N ASP A 97 12.55 10.48 11.33
CA ASP A 97 11.10 10.33 11.12
C ASP A 97 10.74 10.65 9.66
N TRP A 98 10.34 9.64 8.92
CA TRP A 98 10.04 9.67 7.50
C TRP A 98 8.54 9.56 7.19
N ARG A 99 7.68 9.87 8.16
CA ARG A 99 6.22 9.71 8.04
C ARG A 99 5.56 10.53 6.94
N CYS A 100 6.16 11.66 6.53
CA CYS A 100 5.63 12.47 5.44
C CYS A 100 5.93 11.87 4.06
N GLY A 101 6.79 10.86 4.00
CA GLY A 101 7.30 10.29 2.76
C GLY A 101 8.73 10.73 2.47
N TRP A 102 9.13 10.63 1.23
CA TRP A 102 10.50 10.89 0.78
C TRP A 102 10.55 11.46 -0.63
N VAL A 103 11.65 12.11 -0.91
CA VAL A 103 12.04 12.62 -2.23
C VAL A 103 13.39 12.04 -2.60
N VAL A 104 13.57 11.74 -3.87
CA VAL A 104 14.86 11.32 -4.43
C VAL A 104 15.46 12.45 -5.22
N LEU A 105 16.69 12.79 -4.87
CA LEU A 105 17.46 13.89 -5.45
C LEU A 105 18.72 13.34 -6.11
N SER A 106 19.11 13.95 -7.23
CA SER A 106 20.45 13.78 -7.78
C SER A 106 21.41 14.74 -7.08
N ASN A 107 22.65 14.34 -6.81
CA ASN A 107 23.63 15.16 -6.09
C ASN A 107 24.34 16.18 -6.99
N THR A 108 23.79 16.47 -8.17
CA THR A 108 24.27 17.54 -9.06
C THR A 108 23.71 18.89 -8.63
N SER A 109 24.54 19.90 -8.58
CA SER A 109 24.19 21.26 -8.16
C SER A 109 22.96 21.80 -8.91
N GLY A 110 21.88 22.11 -8.19
CA GLY A 110 20.62 22.61 -8.75
C GLY A 110 19.61 21.54 -9.11
N SER A 111 19.71 20.35 -8.56
CA SER A 111 18.86 19.20 -8.88
C SER A 111 17.42 19.39 -8.43
N SER A 112 16.54 19.44 -9.42
CA SER A 112 15.11 19.19 -9.23
C SER A 112 14.91 17.77 -8.69
N PRO A 113 13.88 17.53 -7.86
CA PRO A 113 13.55 16.18 -7.42
C PRO A 113 13.31 15.28 -8.62
N VAL A 114 13.92 14.11 -8.61
CA VAL A 114 13.73 13.11 -9.68
C VAL A 114 12.36 12.48 -9.56
N TRP A 115 11.97 12.11 -8.34
CA TRP A 115 10.60 11.74 -7.96
C TRP A 115 10.41 11.90 -6.45
N GLN A 116 9.16 11.90 -6.03
CA GLN A 116 8.79 11.92 -4.62
C GLN A 116 7.62 10.98 -4.35
N ASN A 117 7.57 10.46 -3.13
CA ASN A 117 6.49 9.64 -2.63
C ASN A 117 6.00 10.25 -1.31
N ALA A 118 4.83 10.90 -1.36
CA ALA A 118 4.20 11.51 -0.20
C ALA A 118 3.28 10.51 0.48
N LEU A 119 3.36 10.41 1.80
CA LEU A 119 2.52 9.55 2.61
C LEU A 119 1.47 10.36 3.36
N PRO A 120 0.27 9.80 3.59
CA PRO A 120 -0.84 10.53 4.24
C PRO A 120 -0.63 10.78 5.74
N GLY A 121 0.52 10.39 6.33
CA GLY A 121 0.86 10.67 7.72
C GLY A 121 0.17 9.80 8.78
N ASP A 122 -0.64 8.84 8.38
CA ASP A 122 -1.30 7.86 9.25
C ASP A 122 -0.38 6.69 9.65
N LEU A 123 0.76 6.57 8.99
CA LEU A 123 1.83 5.63 9.31
C LEU A 123 2.98 6.32 10.03
N GLY A 124 3.62 5.61 10.95
CA GLY A 124 4.92 5.97 11.50
C GLY A 124 6.01 5.27 10.71
N LEU A 125 6.95 6.04 10.15
CA LEU A 125 8.14 5.54 9.49
C LEU A 125 9.36 6.05 10.23
N GLN A 126 10.10 5.15 10.85
CA GLN A 126 11.30 5.51 11.61
C GLN A 126 12.53 4.84 11.01
N LEU A 127 13.46 5.64 10.52
CA LEU A 127 14.75 5.16 10.02
C LEU A 127 15.76 5.06 11.16
N TYR A 128 16.51 3.96 11.19
CA TYR A 128 17.60 3.74 12.13
C TYR A 128 18.89 3.30 11.39
N PRO A 129 20.06 3.91 11.67
CA PRO A 129 20.24 5.06 12.55
C PRO A 129 19.37 6.25 12.12
N ALA A 130 19.09 7.15 13.06
CA ALA A 130 18.21 8.30 12.83
C ALA A 130 18.83 9.27 11.82
N LEU A 131 18.42 9.18 10.56
CA LEU A 131 18.93 9.95 9.44
C LEU A 131 17.79 10.66 8.71
N ASN A 132 18.03 11.89 8.28
CA ASN A 132 17.09 12.65 7.45
C ASN A 132 17.33 12.44 5.95
N GLN A 133 18.50 11.89 5.62
CA GLN A 133 18.95 11.62 4.25
C GLN A 133 19.65 10.27 4.21
N LEU A 134 19.41 9.52 3.14
CA LEU A 134 20.08 8.27 2.83
C LEU A 134 20.85 8.44 1.52
N PRO A 135 22.15 8.70 1.57
CA PRO A 135 22.99 8.85 0.37
C PRO A 135 23.24 7.47 -0.25
N VAL A 136 23.24 7.47 -1.58
CA VAL A 136 23.58 6.34 -2.43
C VAL A 136 24.72 6.79 -3.34
N ASN A 137 25.86 6.12 -3.29
CA ASN A 137 27.01 6.46 -4.10
C ASN A 137 26.83 6.06 -5.58
N ALA A 138 27.75 6.48 -6.44
CA ALA A 138 27.72 6.16 -7.87
C ALA A 138 27.83 4.65 -8.18
N LEU A 139 28.26 3.83 -7.22
CA LEU A 139 28.31 2.37 -7.31
C LEU A 139 27.01 1.70 -6.81
N GLY A 140 26.02 2.50 -6.42
CA GLY A 140 24.75 2.01 -5.92
C GLY A 140 24.78 1.52 -4.47
N ASP A 141 25.86 1.75 -3.72
CA ASP A 141 25.94 1.35 -2.31
C ASP A 141 25.37 2.44 -1.41
N THR A 142 24.73 2.03 -0.33
CA THR A 142 24.33 2.95 0.72
C THR A 142 25.55 3.30 1.59
N ALA A 143 25.74 4.58 1.88
CA ALA A 143 26.94 5.07 2.60
C ALA A 143 27.01 4.64 4.08
N PHE A 144 25.96 4.01 4.60
CA PHE A 144 25.86 3.58 6.00
C PHE A 144 25.88 2.07 6.09
N GLY A 145 26.54 1.56 7.12
CA GLY A 145 26.81 0.14 7.38
C GLY A 145 25.59 -0.78 7.61
N GLY A 146 24.43 -0.32 7.21
CA GLY A 146 23.14 -0.96 7.32
C GLY A 146 22.13 0.00 7.90
N VAL A 147 20.93 0.02 7.30
CA VAL A 147 19.81 0.82 7.77
C VAL A 147 18.60 -0.05 8.02
N ARG A 148 17.80 0.35 8.99
CA ARG A 148 16.52 -0.26 9.29
C ARG A 148 15.42 0.80 9.21
N LEU A 149 14.44 0.58 8.36
CA LEU A 149 13.19 1.35 8.37
C LEU A 149 12.14 0.54 9.10
N THR A 150 11.56 1.08 10.17
CA THR A 150 10.42 0.49 10.86
C THR A 150 9.16 1.21 10.43
N VAL A 151 8.16 0.47 9.96
CA VAL A 151 6.85 0.98 9.55
C VAL A 151 5.79 0.45 10.50
N SER A 152 4.98 1.34 11.05
CA SER A 152 3.90 1.02 12.00
C SER A 152 2.70 1.93 11.82
N PRO A 153 1.47 1.51 12.17
CA PRO A 153 0.32 2.40 12.21
C PRO A 153 0.45 3.40 13.37
N ARG A 154 0.10 4.67 13.14
CA ARG A 154 0.12 5.70 14.20
C ARG A 154 -1.16 5.82 15.00
N LEU A 155 -2.29 5.51 14.38
CA LEU A 155 -3.63 5.75 14.94
C LEU A 155 -4.14 4.61 15.84
N ILE A 156 -3.36 3.55 16.01
CA ILE A 156 -3.74 2.42 16.86
C ILE A 156 -2.94 2.49 18.15
N SER A 157 -3.56 3.01 19.19
CA SER A 157 -3.04 2.95 20.58
C SER A 157 -3.36 1.61 21.23
N SER A 158 -3.19 0.50 20.49
CA SER A 158 -3.60 -0.83 20.92
C SER A 158 -2.37 -1.74 21.07
N PRO A 159 -2.39 -2.72 22.00
CA PRO A 159 -1.34 -3.74 22.10
C PRO A 159 -1.13 -4.52 20.78
N ASP A 160 -2.07 -4.43 19.86
CA ASP A 160 -1.99 -5.04 18.52
C ASP A 160 -1.04 -4.33 17.54
N THR A 161 -0.49 -3.15 17.88
CA THR A 161 0.47 -2.45 17.01
C THR A 161 1.72 -3.27 16.72
N GLY A 162 2.16 -4.09 17.66
CA GLY A 162 3.29 -4.99 17.48
C GLY A 162 3.08 -6.06 16.39
N LEU A 163 1.84 -6.49 16.19
CA LEU A 163 1.48 -7.50 15.18
C LEU A 163 1.47 -6.95 13.75
N VAL A 164 1.39 -5.63 13.61
CA VAL A 164 1.30 -4.94 12.29
C VAL A 164 2.60 -4.21 11.95
N THR A 165 3.54 -4.11 12.90
CA THR A 165 4.84 -3.46 12.66
C THR A 165 5.71 -4.31 11.75
N LEU A 166 6.35 -3.67 10.77
CA LEU A 166 7.21 -4.27 9.78
C LEU A 166 8.52 -3.51 9.70
N SER A 167 9.65 -4.21 9.61
CA SER A 167 10.94 -3.58 9.41
C SER A 167 11.55 -3.96 8.07
N VAL A 168 12.09 -2.98 7.38
CA VAL A 168 12.93 -3.15 6.21
C VAL A 168 14.38 -3.06 6.67
N CYS A 169 15.12 -4.14 6.50
CA CYS A 169 16.53 -4.21 6.83
C CYS A 169 17.37 -4.14 5.57
N VAL A 170 18.21 -3.13 5.45
CA VAL A 170 19.09 -2.91 4.29
C VAL A 170 20.54 -3.08 4.75
N ASN A 171 21.30 -3.93 4.08
CA ASN A 171 22.73 -4.09 4.34
C ASN A 171 23.58 -3.07 3.53
N ASN A 172 24.90 -3.04 3.76
CA ASN A 172 25.84 -2.14 3.08
C ASN A 172 25.75 -2.24 1.56
N ALA A 173 25.59 -3.45 1.02
CA ALA A 173 25.41 -3.67 -0.41
C ALA A 173 24.03 -3.27 -0.92
N GLY A 174 23.20 -2.60 -0.09
CA GLY A 174 21.86 -2.14 -0.45
C GLY A 174 20.83 -3.26 -0.67
N ARG A 175 21.10 -4.50 -0.24
CA ARG A 175 20.12 -5.57 -0.28
C ARG A 175 19.11 -5.36 0.84
N ALA A 176 17.85 -5.21 0.47
CA ALA A 176 16.73 -5.01 1.40
C ALA A 176 15.99 -6.34 1.65
N ARG A 177 15.57 -6.56 2.90
CA ARG A 177 14.66 -7.65 3.29
C ARG A 177 13.60 -7.12 4.24
N LEU A 178 12.38 -7.65 4.13
CA LEU A 178 11.28 -7.33 5.04
C LEU A 178 11.26 -8.36 6.18
N VAL A 179 11.14 -7.86 7.41
CA VAL A 179 11.10 -8.68 8.63
C VAL A 179 9.90 -8.24 9.46
N LYS A 180 9.12 -9.22 9.96
CA LYS A 180 8.01 -9.00 10.88
C LYS A 180 8.53 -8.86 12.31
N ALA A 181 9.36 -7.86 12.55
CA ALA A 181 9.95 -7.59 13.86
C ALA A 181 10.39 -6.13 13.91
N SER A 182 10.61 -5.60 15.10
CA SER A 182 11.17 -4.27 15.30
C SER A 182 12.70 -4.22 15.17
N THR A 183 13.36 -5.36 15.03
CA THR A 183 14.82 -5.48 14.93
C THR A 183 15.24 -6.26 13.70
N CYS A 184 16.46 -6.02 13.21
CA CYS A 184 17.05 -6.70 12.06
C CYS A 184 17.95 -7.89 12.47
N SER A 185 17.73 -8.46 13.66
CA SER A 185 18.43 -9.64 14.11
C SER A 185 17.93 -10.88 13.33
N GLY A 186 18.82 -11.56 12.66
CA GLY A 186 18.60 -12.81 11.92
C GLY A 186 19.85 -13.19 11.17
#